data_96a34ab7424cdb682414238dbb66fc01
#
_entry.id   96a34ab7424cdb682414238dbb66fc01
#
_cell.length_a   1.000
_cell.length_b   1.000
_cell.length_c   1.000
_cell.angle_alpha   90.00
_cell.angle_beta   90.00
_cell.angle_gamma   90.00
#
_symmetry.space_group_name_H-M   'P 1'
#
loop_
_entity.id
_entity.type
_entity.pdbx_description
1 polymer ?
#
loop_
_entity_poly.entity_id
_entity_poly.type
_entity_poly.pdbx_seq_one_letter_code
_entity_poly.pdbx_strand_id
1 'polypeptide(L)'
;IYALIHYLERKWGVYFCMGGTGKIVRELENLMLRQGITVNKETDVEQISIINGKAENVVLNNGKKIPADLVICNADPPTVYSEMLPSEYSRDSLIKPKKFTHYSMGLYVLFFGSKKKFSDVAHHTIWMSERYKELLHDIFEKKILTEDFSLYLHRPTATDDTFAPEGCDS
;
A
#
# COMPACT_ATOMS: atom_id res chain seq x y z
N ILE A 1 -1.27 14.74 -11.09
CA ILE A 1 -0.59 13.99 -10.00
C ILE A 1 0.81 13.56 -10.39
N TYR A 2 1.04 12.99 -11.57
CA TYR A 2 2.38 12.55 -12.03
C TYR A 2 3.41 13.68 -12.08
N ALA A 3 3.02 14.88 -12.56
CA ALA A 3 3.89 16.06 -12.55
C ALA A 3 4.27 16.50 -11.12
N LEU A 4 3.41 16.25 -10.13
CA LEU A 4 3.70 16.54 -8.72
C LEU A 4 4.82 15.63 -8.19
N ILE A 5 4.77 14.33 -8.48
CA ILE A 5 5.81 13.38 -8.07
C ILE A 5 7.17 13.83 -8.60
N HIS A 6 7.26 14.11 -9.90
CA HIS A 6 8.49 14.59 -10.52
C HIS A 6 8.99 15.91 -9.94
N TYR A 7 8.09 16.85 -9.61
CA TYR A 7 8.43 18.10 -8.93
C TYR A 7 9.02 17.85 -7.54
N LEU A 8 8.41 16.95 -6.75
CA LEU A 8 8.88 16.61 -5.40
C LEU A 8 10.26 15.96 -5.44
N GLU A 9 10.48 15.02 -6.34
CA GLU A 9 11.77 14.35 -6.55
C GLU A 9 12.88 15.36 -6.89
N ARG A 10 12.59 16.30 -7.79
CA ARG A 10 13.56 17.35 -8.15
C ARG A 10 13.83 18.35 -7.03
N LYS A 11 12.82 18.67 -6.23
CA LYS A 11 12.93 19.67 -5.18
C LYS A 11 13.61 19.15 -3.92
N TRP A 12 13.28 17.93 -3.51
CA TRP A 12 13.73 17.35 -2.24
C TRP A 12 14.56 16.09 -2.39
N GLY A 13 14.70 15.55 -3.58
CA GLY A 13 15.41 14.30 -3.85
C GLY A 13 14.58 13.06 -3.54
N VAL A 14 15.21 11.91 -3.73
CA VAL A 14 14.68 10.60 -3.39
C VAL A 14 15.59 9.98 -2.35
N TYR A 15 15.01 9.46 -1.28
CA TYR A 15 15.75 8.90 -0.15
C TYR A 15 15.35 7.45 0.11
N PHE A 16 16.33 6.66 0.46
CA PHE A 16 16.14 5.29 0.93
C PHE A 16 16.17 5.27 2.47
N CYS A 17 15.19 4.61 3.09
CA CYS A 17 15.20 4.43 4.53
C CYS A 17 16.12 3.28 4.92
N MET A 18 17.22 3.56 5.59
CA MET A 18 18.10 2.53 6.13
C MET A 18 17.35 1.62 7.10
N GLY A 19 17.42 0.32 6.87
CA GLY A 19 16.59 -0.69 7.55
C GLY A 19 15.19 -0.90 6.93
N GLY A 20 14.92 -0.27 5.76
CA GLY A 20 13.74 -0.48 4.93
C GLY A 20 12.47 0.22 5.39
N THR A 21 11.42 0.07 4.60
CA THR A 21 10.11 0.69 4.86
C THR A 21 9.47 0.22 6.17
N GLY A 22 9.74 -1.02 6.59
CA GLY A 22 9.30 -1.54 7.88
C GLY A 22 9.84 -0.75 9.08
N LYS A 23 11.02 -0.12 8.94
CA LYS A 23 11.56 0.76 9.98
C LYS A 23 10.74 2.05 10.08
N ILE A 24 10.29 2.61 8.96
CA ILE A 24 9.40 3.79 8.95
C ILE A 24 8.13 3.48 9.75
N VAL A 25 7.51 2.32 9.50
CA VAL A 25 6.30 1.90 10.22
C VAL A 25 6.56 1.80 11.72
N ARG A 26 7.67 1.17 12.12
CA ARG A 26 8.03 1.05 13.55
C ARG A 26 8.29 2.41 14.20
N GLU A 27 8.98 3.31 13.51
CA GLU A 27 9.27 4.65 14.08
C GLU A 27 8.01 5.52 14.14
N LEU A 28 7.09 5.39 13.19
CA LEU A 28 5.77 6.05 13.28
C LEU A 28 4.98 5.50 14.47
N GLU A 29 4.94 4.19 14.68
CA GLU A 29 4.30 3.59 15.85
C GLU A 29 4.93 4.09 17.15
N ASN A 30 6.26 4.10 17.24
CA ASN A 30 6.97 4.65 18.40
C ASN A 30 6.63 6.12 18.65
N LEU A 31 6.49 6.92 17.59
CA LEU A 31 6.06 8.31 17.71
C LEU A 31 4.63 8.40 18.26
N MET A 32 3.71 7.60 17.73
CA MET A 32 2.32 7.56 18.20
C MET A 32 2.25 7.23 19.70
N LEU A 33 2.97 6.21 20.13
CA LEU A 33 3.03 5.81 21.53
C LEU A 33 3.61 6.93 22.42
N ARG A 34 4.68 7.60 21.98
CA ARG A 34 5.24 8.77 22.70
C ARG A 34 4.26 9.95 22.80
N GLN A 35 3.34 10.08 21.86
CA GLN A 35 2.28 11.09 21.87
C GLN A 35 1.05 10.66 22.71
N GLY A 36 1.10 9.50 23.37
CA GLY A 36 -0.01 8.98 24.18
C GLY A 36 -1.14 8.34 23.36
N ILE A 37 -0.90 8.05 22.08
CA ILE A 37 -1.88 7.40 21.23
C ILE A 37 -1.89 5.91 21.54
N THR A 38 -3.09 5.35 21.74
CA THR A 38 -3.27 3.91 21.91
C THR A 38 -3.28 3.23 20.55
N VAL A 39 -2.39 2.27 20.34
CA VAL A 39 -2.33 1.45 19.12
C VAL A 39 -2.81 0.04 19.46
N ASN A 40 -3.95 -0.39 18.90
CA ASN A 40 -4.46 -1.74 19.03
C ASN A 40 -4.09 -2.53 17.76
N LYS A 41 -3.14 -3.47 17.91
CA LYS A 41 -2.76 -4.39 16.82
C LYS A 41 -3.62 -5.65 16.87
N GLU A 42 -3.62 -6.42 15.77
CA GLU A 42 -4.34 -7.69 15.65
C GLU A 42 -5.81 -7.53 16.09
N THR A 43 -6.41 -6.41 15.69
CA THR A 43 -7.73 -6.00 16.15
C THR A 43 -8.58 -5.65 14.95
N ASP A 44 -9.52 -6.54 14.62
CA ASP A 44 -10.43 -6.36 13.50
C ASP A 44 -11.63 -5.52 13.91
N VAL A 45 -11.95 -4.54 13.08
CA VAL A 45 -13.14 -3.71 13.21
C VAL A 45 -14.27 -4.33 12.41
N GLU A 46 -15.37 -4.65 13.09
CA GLU A 46 -16.58 -5.21 12.49
C GLU A 46 -17.50 -4.09 11.94
N GLN A 47 -17.71 -3.05 12.74
CA GLN A 47 -18.71 -2.03 12.40
C GLN A 47 -18.37 -0.67 13.01
N ILE A 48 -18.80 0.40 12.33
CA ILE A 48 -18.87 1.76 12.87
C ILE A 48 -20.32 2.03 13.28
N SER A 49 -20.56 2.16 14.59
CA SER A 49 -21.88 2.46 15.13
C SER A 49 -22.24 3.93 14.89
N ILE A 50 -23.40 4.17 14.28
CA ILE A 50 -23.91 5.51 14.01
C ILE A 50 -25.24 5.68 14.75
N ILE A 51 -25.33 6.71 15.58
CA ILE A 51 -26.54 7.06 16.34
C ILE A 51 -26.92 8.51 16.03
N ASN A 52 -28.15 8.76 15.65
CA ASN A 52 -28.63 10.09 15.26
C ASN A 52 -27.74 10.79 14.20
N GLY A 53 -27.23 10.03 13.23
CA GLY A 53 -26.39 10.55 12.15
C GLY A 53 -24.94 10.86 12.53
N LYS A 54 -24.49 10.45 13.74
CA LYS A 54 -23.11 10.64 14.22
C LYS A 54 -22.45 9.32 14.52
N ALA A 55 -21.19 9.17 14.18
CA ALA A 55 -20.37 8.05 14.64
C ALA A 55 -20.23 8.15 16.17
N GLU A 56 -20.46 7.04 16.86
CA GLU A 56 -20.42 6.99 18.32
C GLU A 56 -19.42 5.95 18.83
N ASN A 57 -19.32 4.83 18.15
CA ASN A 57 -18.42 3.75 18.55
C ASN A 57 -17.79 3.06 17.32
N VAL A 58 -16.60 2.54 17.52
CA VAL A 58 -16.02 1.49 16.69
C VAL A 58 -16.27 0.15 17.38
N VAL A 59 -16.93 -0.78 16.70
CA VAL A 59 -17.27 -2.11 17.22
C VAL A 59 -16.24 -3.10 16.66
N LEU A 60 -15.64 -3.87 17.55
CA LEU A 60 -14.65 -4.90 17.20
C LEU A 60 -15.33 -6.27 17.03
N ASN A 61 -14.70 -7.18 16.29
CA ASN A 61 -15.20 -8.55 16.04
C ASN A 61 -15.50 -9.35 17.33
N ASN A 62 -14.85 -8.98 18.44
CA ASN A 62 -15.13 -9.58 19.75
C ASN A 62 -16.30 -8.91 20.51
N GLY A 63 -17.02 -8.02 19.88
CA GLY A 63 -18.16 -7.26 20.45
C GLY A 63 -17.76 -6.07 21.33
N LYS A 64 -16.47 -5.82 21.55
CA LYS A 64 -16.01 -4.64 22.31
C LYS A 64 -16.32 -3.36 21.54
N LYS A 65 -16.88 -2.37 22.24
CA LYS A 65 -17.16 -1.04 21.70
C LYS A 65 -16.10 -0.05 22.19
N ILE A 66 -15.53 0.71 21.26
CA ILE A 66 -14.58 1.78 21.54
C ILE A 66 -15.30 3.10 21.19
N PRO A 67 -15.62 3.95 22.18
CA PRO A 67 -16.27 5.23 21.92
C PRO A 67 -15.35 6.16 21.11
N ALA A 68 -15.93 6.91 20.18
CA ALA A 68 -15.21 7.85 19.34
C ALA A 68 -16.13 8.99 18.88
N ASP A 69 -15.69 10.21 19.06
CA ASP A 69 -16.38 11.42 18.56
C ASP A 69 -16.18 11.62 17.04
N LEU A 70 -15.11 11.09 16.50
CA LEU A 70 -14.76 11.12 15.08
C LEU A 70 -14.04 9.81 14.68
N VAL A 71 -14.44 9.24 13.57
CA VAL A 71 -13.80 8.06 13.00
C VAL A 71 -13.18 8.41 11.65
N ILE A 72 -11.87 8.21 11.53
CA ILE A 72 -11.13 8.32 10.26
C ILE A 72 -10.84 6.89 9.79
N CYS A 73 -11.42 6.50 8.66
CA CYS A 73 -11.27 5.17 8.11
C CYS A 73 -10.38 5.19 6.87
N ASN A 74 -9.33 4.37 6.88
CA ASN A 74 -8.42 4.18 5.74
C ASN A 74 -8.60 2.81 5.05
N ALA A 75 -9.67 2.08 5.35
CA ALA A 75 -10.04 0.89 4.59
C ALA A 75 -10.63 1.28 3.23
N ASP A 76 -10.67 0.31 2.30
CA ASP A 76 -11.26 0.54 0.98
C ASP A 76 -12.71 1.03 1.07
N PRO A 77 -13.08 2.14 0.40
CA PRO A 77 -14.42 2.68 0.47
C PRO A 77 -15.55 1.67 0.16
N PRO A 78 -15.43 0.79 -0.86
CA PRO A 78 -16.43 -0.25 -1.08
C PRO A 78 -16.66 -1.12 0.16
N THR A 79 -15.60 -1.61 0.82
CA THR A 79 -15.69 -2.42 2.04
C THR A 79 -16.34 -1.65 3.18
N VAL A 80 -15.91 -0.39 3.40
CA VAL A 80 -16.49 0.45 4.47
C VAL A 80 -17.99 0.60 4.29
N TYR A 81 -18.45 0.94 3.08
CA TYR A 81 -19.86 1.20 2.81
C TYR A 81 -20.71 -0.07 2.70
N SER A 82 -20.14 -1.22 2.34
CA SER A 82 -20.88 -2.48 2.24
C SER A 82 -20.91 -3.28 3.53
N GLU A 83 -19.87 -3.20 4.35
CA GLU A 83 -19.64 -4.14 5.44
C GLU A 83 -19.57 -3.46 6.82
N MET A 84 -19.04 -2.22 6.89
CA MET A 84 -18.74 -1.58 8.16
C MET A 84 -19.77 -0.53 8.60
N LEU A 85 -20.60 -0.03 7.68
CA LEU A 85 -21.63 0.97 7.98
C LEU A 85 -23.02 0.32 8.04
N PRO A 86 -23.94 0.82 8.89
CA PRO A 86 -25.34 0.44 8.84
C PRO A 86 -25.94 0.67 7.45
N SER A 87 -26.88 -0.18 7.06
CA SER A 87 -27.42 -0.22 5.69
C SER A 87 -28.04 1.10 5.20
N GLU A 88 -28.59 1.90 6.11
CA GLU A 88 -29.15 3.22 5.81
C GLU A 88 -28.09 4.26 5.40
N TYR A 89 -26.83 4.03 5.74
CA TYR A 89 -25.67 4.86 5.36
C TYR A 89 -24.89 4.26 4.19
N SER A 90 -25.27 3.07 3.78
CA SER A 90 -24.68 2.37 2.65
C SER A 90 -25.07 3.06 1.35
N ARG A 91 -24.10 3.43 0.52
CA ARG A 91 -24.35 4.07 -0.78
C ARG A 91 -24.12 3.07 -1.90
N ASP A 92 -25.20 2.63 -2.53
CA ASP A 92 -25.18 1.74 -3.72
C ASP A 92 -24.11 2.15 -4.75
N SER A 93 -23.88 3.46 -4.88
CA SER A 93 -22.90 4.00 -5.81
C SER A 93 -21.44 3.71 -5.46
N LEU A 94 -21.17 3.33 -4.20
CA LEU A 94 -19.82 3.00 -3.71
C LEU A 94 -19.64 1.48 -3.54
N ILE A 95 -20.75 0.74 -3.39
CA ILE A 95 -20.73 -0.72 -3.22
C ILE A 95 -20.72 -1.42 -4.58
N LYS A 96 -21.54 -0.96 -5.53
CA LYS A 96 -21.69 -1.60 -6.85
C LYS A 96 -20.74 -0.95 -7.84
N PRO A 97 -19.83 -1.72 -8.48
CA PRO A 97 -19.01 -1.19 -9.55
C PRO A 97 -19.90 -0.56 -10.61
N LYS A 98 -19.68 0.71 -10.89
CA LYS A 98 -20.38 1.39 -12.00
C LYS A 98 -19.71 0.99 -13.32
N LYS A 99 -20.44 1.13 -14.43
CA LYS A 99 -19.93 0.91 -15.79
C LYS A 99 -18.58 1.62 -16.05
N PHE A 100 -18.30 2.71 -15.31
CA PHE A 100 -17.10 3.52 -15.44
C PHE A 100 -16.13 3.39 -14.24
N THR A 101 -16.34 2.42 -13.34
CA THR A 101 -15.40 2.16 -12.26
C THR A 101 -14.21 1.38 -12.80
N HIS A 102 -13.03 1.99 -12.75
CA HIS A 102 -11.78 1.36 -13.12
C HIS A 102 -10.96 1.14 -11.85
N TYR A 103 -10.67 -0.11 -11.55
CA TYR A 103 -9.71 -0.46 -10.50
C TYR A 103 -8.29 -0.32 -11.04
N SER A 104 -7.35 -0.03 -10.15
CA SER A 104 -5.93 -0.07 -10.49
C SER A 104 -5.53 -1.49 -10.91
N MET A 105 -4.47 -1.58 -11.71
CA MET A 105 -3.85 -2.87 -12.05
C MET A 105 -3.29 -3.54 -10.80
N GLY A 106 -3.23 -4.86 -10.84
CA GLY A 106 -2.46 -5.65 -9.89
C GLY A 106 -0.96 -5.56 -10.17
N LEU A 107 -0.17 -5.94 -9.16
CA LEU A 107 1.28 -6.05 -9.27
C LEU A 107 1.70 -7.43 -8.78
N TYR A 108 2.50 -8.14 -9.57
CA TYR A 108 3.15 -9.36 -9.10
C TYR A 108 4.52 -8.99 -8.53
N VAL A 109 4.76 -9.34 -7.28
CA VAL A 109 6.02 -9.08 -6.58
C VAL A 109 6.63 -10.40 -6.16
N LEU A 110 7.88 -10.63 -6.57
CA LEU A 110 8.67 -11.77 -6.14
C LEU A 110 9.77 -11.28 -5.20
N PHE A 111 9.74 -11.75 -3.96
CA PHE A 111 10.82 -11.55 -2.99
C PHE A 111 11.76 -12.75 -3.03
N PHE A 112 13.04 -12.51 -3.20
CA PHE A 112 14.04 -13.57 -3.24
C PHE A 112 15.39 -13.10 -2.72
N GLY A 113 16.23 -14.02 -2.28
CA GLY A 113 17.61 -13.79 -1.91
C GLY A 113 18.55 -14.61 -2.78
N SER A 114 19.77 -14.12 -2.98
CA SER A 114 20.84 -14.80 -3.69
C SER A 114 22.03 -15.07 -2.78
N LYS A 115 22.63 -16.27 -2.92
CA LYS A 115 23.92 -16.61 -2.27
C LYS A 115 25.14 -15.98 -2.94
N LYS A 116 24.91 -15.22 -4.02
CA LYS A 116 25.94 -14.49 -4.76
C LYS A 116 25.62 -13.01 -4.76
N LYS A 117 26.64 -12.17 -4.56
CA LYS A 117 26.55 -10.73 -4.63
C LYS A 117 26.66 -10.25 -6.09
N PHE A 118 25.79 -9.34 -6.52
CA PHE A 118 25.71 -8.77 -7.87
C PHE A 118 26.07 -7.28 -7.82
N SER A 119 27.34 -6.96 -7.62
CA SER A 119 27.81 -5.59 -7.43
C SER A 119 27.60 -4.66 -8.62
N ASP A 120 27.37 -5.20 -9.80
CA ASP A 120 27.08 -4.52 -11.06
C ASP A 120 25.59 -4.16 -11.23
N VAL A 121 24.72 -4.67 -10.37
CA VAL A 121 23.28 -4.35 -10.37
C VAL A 121 23.02 -3.16 -9.46
N ALA A 122 22.39 -2.12 -9.99
CA ALA A 122 22.03 -0.93 -9.22
C ALA A 122 20.93 -1.22 -8.18
N HIS A 123 20.77 -0.32 -7.19
CA HIS A 123 19.71 -0.40 -6.20
C HIS A 123 18.31 -0.48 -6.83
N HIS A 124 18.10 0.29 -7.89
CA HIS A 124 16.91 0.26 -8.72
C HIS A 124 17.29 0.00 -10.17
N THR A 125 16.77 -1.05 -10.75
CA THR A 125 17.00 -1.41 -12.14
C THR A 125 15.66 -1.66 -12.83
N ILE A 126 15.46 -1.03 -13.98
CA ILE A 126 14.26 -1.23 -14.78
C ILE A 126 14.68 -1.91 -16.09
N TRP A 127 14.09 -3.06 -16.35
CA TRP A 127 14.19 -3.75 -17.62
C TRP A 127 12.94 -3.40 -18.43
N MET A 128 13.13 -2.60 -19.48
CA MET A 128 12.03 -2.17 -20.35
C MET A 128 11.76 -3.22 -21.42
N SER A 129 10.49 -3.52 -21.65
CA SER A 129 10.09 -4.33 -22.80
C SER A 129 10.40 -3.60 -24.12
N GLU A 130 10.62 -4.33 -25.20
CA GLU A 130 10.82 -3.74 -26.53
C GLU A 130 9.55 -3.03 -27.03
N ARG A 131 8.38 -3.59 -26.69
CA ARG A 131 7.05 -3.10 -27.05
C ARG A 131 6.40 -2.25 -25.94
N TYR A 132 7.15 -1.36 -25.30
CA TYR A 132 6.71 -0.68 -24.08
C TYR A 132 5.32 0.00 -24.18
N LYS A 133 5.03 0.70 -25.30
CA LYS A 133 3.74 1.38 -25.48
C LYS A 133 2.59 0.38 -25.64
N GLU A 134 2.80 -0.66 -26.41
CA GLU A 134 1.85 -1.74 -26.63
C GLU A 134 1.62 -2.52 -25.35
N LEU A 135 2.68 -2.75 -24.56
CA LEU A 135 2.59 -3.36 -23.25
C LEU A 135 1.66 -2.57 -22.32
N LEU A 136 1.80 -1.25 -22.27
CA LEU A 136 0.90 -0.40 -21.48
C LEU A 136 -0.55 -0.52 -21.95
N HIS A 137 -0.77 -0.53 -23.28
CA HIS A 137 -2.11 -0.73 -23.83
C HIS A 137 -2.67 -2.12 -23.49
N ASP A 138 -1.86 -3.17 -23.56
CA ASP A 138 -2.24 -4.52 -23.20
C ASP A 138 -2.63 -4.63 -21.71
N ILE A 139 -1.88 -3.98 -20.82
CA ILE A 139 -2.16 -3.96 -19.37
C ILE A 139 -3.42 -3.14 -19.05
N PHE A 140 -3.50 -1.90 -19.52
CA PHE A 140 -4.52 -0.96 -19.07
C PHE A 140 -5.84 -1.08 -19.82
N GLU A 141 -5.79 -1.35 -21.13
CA GLU A 141 -6.99 -1.41 -21.98
C GLU A 141 -7.47 -2.84 -22.19
N LYS A 142 -6.59 -3.73 -22.62
CA LYS A 142 -6.96 -5.12 -22.92
C LYS A 142 -7.01 -6.01 -21.69
N LYS A 143 -6.27 -5.67 -20.63
CA LYS A 143 -6.16 -6.45 -19.38
C LYS A 143 -5.68 -7.88 -19.60
N ILE A 144 -4.65 -8.02 -20.43
CA ILE A 144 -4.03 -9.30 -20.76
C ILE A 144 -2.59 -9.34 -20.25
N LEU A 145 -2.11 -10.52 -19.90
CA LEU A 145 -0.71 -10.78 -19.64
C LEU A 145 -0.01 -11.09 -20.97
N THR A 146 1.06 -10.35 -21.26
CA THR A 146 1.88 -10.55 -22.45
C THR A 146 3.15 -11.31 -22.13
N GLU A 147 3.78 -11.92 -23.12
CA GLU A 147 5.08 -12.60 -22.97
C GLU A 147 6.24 -11.61 -22.84
N ASP A 148 6.14 -10.44 -23.48
CA ASP A 148 7.10 -9.34 -23.38
C ASP A 148 6.62 -8.30 -22.36
N PHE A 149 7.16 -8.35 -21.14
CA PHE A 149 6.80 -7.46 -20.04
C PHE A 149 8.02 -6.74 -19.47
N SER A 150 7.80 -5.56 -18.91
CA SER A 150 8.83 -4.81 -18.18
C SER A 150 8.97 -5.33 -16.77
N LEU A 151 10.22 -5.32 -16.28
CA LEU A 151 10.56 -5.71 -14.91
C LEU A 151 11.15 -4.52 -14.15
N TYR A 152 10.81 -4.42 -12.88
CA TYR A 152 11.48 -3.56 -11.94
C TYR A 152 12.18 -4.43 -10.90
N LEU A 153 13.49 -4.30 -10.81
CA LEU A 153 14.32 -4.98 -9.84
C LEU A 153 14.77 -3.99 -8.76
N HIS A 154 14.48 -4.32 -7.52
CA HIS A 154 14.93 -3.60 -6.34
C HIS A 154 15.95 -4.43 -5.60
N ARG A 155 17.19 -3.93 -5.50
CA ARG A 155 18.30 -4.56 -4.78
C ARG A 155 18.70 -3.69 -3.58
N PRO A 156 18.03 -3.82 -2.43
CA PRO A 156 18.30 -2.97 -1.27
C PRO A 156 19.70 -3.14 -0.70
N THR A 157 20.31 -4.32 -0.83
CA THR A 157 21.71 -4.60 -0.44
C THR A 157 22.74 -3.75 -1.18
N ALA A 158 22.39 -3.09 -2.27
CA ALA A 158 23.26 -2.08 -2.90
C ALA A 158 23.49 -0.84 -2.04
N THR A 159 22.62 -0.59 -1.07
CA THR A 159 22.68 0.59 -0.19
C THR A 159 22.80 0.21 1.29
N ASP A 160 22.18 -0.89 1.69
CA ASP A 160 22.12 -1.34 3.08
C ASP A 160 22.38 -2.84 3.14
N ASP A 161 23.60 -3.21 3.52
CA ASP A 161 24.05 -4.60 3.60
C ASP A 161 23.27 -5.43 4.65
N THR A 162 22.48 -4.79 5.54
CA THR A 162 21.69 -5.52 6.55
C THR A 162 20.51 -6.29 5.99
N PHE A 163 20.19 -6.11 4.68
CA PHE A 163 19.10 -6.83 4.01
C PHE A 163 19.42 -8.27 3.62
N ALA A 164 20.68 -8.66 3.67
CA ALA A 164 21.09 -10.04 3.40
C ALA A 164 22.27 -10.45 4.29
N PRO A 165 22.51 -11.76 4.50
CA PRO A 165 23.72 -12.25 5.10
C PRO A 165 24.98 -11.83 4.33
N GLU A 166 26.13 -11.82 4.99
CA GLU A 166 27.41 -11.46 4.36
C GLU A 166 27.68 -12.31 3.11
N GLY A 167 28.09 -11.65 2.03
CA GLY A 167 28.34 -12.28 0.73
C GLY A 167 27.09 -12.61 -0.11
N CYS A 168 25.89 -12.32 0.42
CA CYS A 168 24.62 -12.54 -0.24
C CYS A 168 24.01 -11.23 -0.76
N ASP A 169 22.97 -11.36 -1.58
CA ASP A 169 22.13 -10.25 -2.08
C ASP A 169 20.65 -10.51 -1.85
N SER A 170 19.85 -9.44 -1.82
CA SER A 170 18.39 -9.48 -1.82
C SER A 170 17.82 -8.33 -2.65
#